data_f5e24dbdeb7ae8863a18226081eefe1f
#
_entry.id   f5e24dbdeb7ae8863a18226081eefe1f
#
_cell.length_a   1.000
_cell.length_b   1.000
_cell.length_c   1.000
_cell.angle_alpha   90.00
_cell.angle_beta   90.00
_cell.angle_gamma   90.00
#
_symmetry.space_group_name_H-M   'P 1'
#
loop_
_entity.id
_entity.type
_entity.pdbx_description
1 polymer ?
#
loop_
_entity_poly.entity_id
_entity_poly.type
_entity_poly.pdbx_seq_one_letter_code
_entity_poly.pdbx_strand_id
1 'polypeptide(L)'
;MKVTPGFKASDLPLARTLTLGGMKVHALEAGIQWLDGGAMFGVVPRPLWEKKIPPDSRHRIPLALRCLLVEAPNALVLVDTGIGNKESEKFKDIYGVDNAGDPTRLEEAIRSLGFHTGDVDLVVSTHLHFDHAGGNLVLREDGTLAPSFPRARFVVQKGELGFAGSPNERVRASYMAKNYAPLVEADLVDVVEGPTELVEGVRLLPTPGHTPFHQSVILESQGEKAIFLADLCPTSAHLPL
;
A
#
# COMPACT_ATOMS: atom_id res chain seq x y z
N MET A 1 -15.67 12.90 -3.05
CA MET A 1 -14.97 14.03 -3.66
C MET A 1 -14.96 13.79 -5.17
N LYS A 2 -15.32 14.79 -6.00
CA LYS A 2 -15.21 14.64 -7.47
C LYS A 2 -13.74 14.81 -7.85
N VAL A 3 -13.14 13.77 -8.38
CA VAL A 3 -11.76 13.82 -8.89
C VAL A 3 -11.77 14.52 -10.24
N THR A 4 -10.98 15.58 -10.38
CA THR A 4 -10.84 16.35 -11.63
C THR A 4 -9.44 16.13 -12.22
N PRO A 5 -9.27 16.30 -13.55
CA PRO A 5 -7.92 16.35 -14.13
C PRO A 5 -7.05 17.39 -13.40
N GLY A 6 -5.83 16.99 -13.01
CA GLY A 6 -4.93 17.83 -12.20
C GLY A 6 -4.99 17.61 -10.69
N PHE A 7 -5.77 16.62 -10.22
CA PHE A 7 -5.79 16.20 -8.81
C PHE A 7 -4.39 15.77 -8.34
N LYS A 8 -3.98 16.27 -7.17
CA LYS A 8 -2.64 16.05 -6.59
C LYS A 8 -2.73 15.39 -5.23
N ALA A 9 -1.64 14.78 -4.79
CA ALA A 9 -1.54 14.25 -3.44
C ALA A 9 -1.78 15.33 -2.37
N SER A 10 -1.33 16.57 -2.60
CA SER A 10 -1.56 17.70 -1.69
C SER A 10 -3.04 18.07 -1.47
N ASP A 11 -3.95 17.62 -2.35
CA ASP A 11 -5.40 17.84 -2.19
C ASP A 11 -6.01 16.87 -1.17
N LEU A 12 -5.25 15.87 -0.73
CA LEU A 12 -5.65 14.90 0.29
C LEU A 12 -5.03 15.23 1.65
N PRO A 13 -5.74 15.00 2.75
CA PRO A 13 -5.15 15.09 4.07
C PRO A 13 -4.09 13.99 4.25
N LEU A 14 -3.00 14.28 4.96
CA LEU A 14 -1.93 13.32 5.25
C LEU A 14 -2.45 12.06 5.97
N ALA A 15 -3.35 12.25 6.92
CA ALA A 15 -3.94 11.15 7.69
C ALA A 15 -5.40 11.45 8.06
N ARG A 16 -6.15 10.38 8.27
CA ARG A 16 -7.49 10.42 8.89
C ARG A 16 -7.55 9.33 9.94
N THR A 17 -7.90 9.71 11.17
CA THR A 17 -8.02 8.80 12.30
C THR A 17 -9.47 8.40 12.51
N LEU A 18 -9.69 7.13 12.77
CA LEU A 18 -10.93 6.60 13.34
C LEU A 18 -10.61 5.79 14.60
N THR A 19 -11.56 5.71 15.50
CA THR A 19 -11.51 4.84 16.67
C THR A 19 -12.34 3.59 16.36
N LEU A 20 -11.77 2.42 16.62
CA LEU A 20 -12.41 1.12 16.50
C LEU A 20 -12.35 0.43 17.88
N GLY A 21 -13.43 0.52 18.64
CA GLY A 21 -13.41 0.11 20.05
C GLY A 21 -12.32 0.84 20.84
N GLY A 22 -11.36 0.12 21.39
CA GLY A 22 -10.21 0.69 22.09
C GLY A 22 -8.98 0.96 21.22
N MET A 23 -9.05 0.72 19.92
CA MET A 23 -7.94 0.82 18.96
C MET A 23 -8.06 2.11 18.13
N LYS A 24 -6.95 2.79 17.89
CA LYS A 24 -6.90 3.87 16.90
C LYS A 24 -6.37 3.34 15.56
N VAL A 25 -7.03 3.73 14.50
CA VAL A 25 -6.74 3.33 13.14
C VAL A 25 -6.59 4.58 12.27
N HIS A 26 -5.44 4.74 11.63
CA HIS A 26 -5.11 5.90 10.83
C HIS A 26 -4.98 5.51 9.36
N ALA A 27 -5.87 6.00 8.52
CA ALA A 27 -5.73 5.91 7.08
C ALA A 27 -4.71 6.97 6.62
N LEU A 28 -3.55 6.52 6.18
CA LEU A 28 -2.44 7.37 5.73
C LEU A 28 -2.48 7.59 4.23
N GLU A 29 -2.00 8.73 3.80
CA GLU A 29 -1.84 9.08 2.39
C GLU A 29 -0.35 9.05 2.01
N ALA A 30 0.07 8.01 1.29
CA ALA A 30 1.44 7.86 0.83
C ALA A 30 1.71 8.50 -0.55
N GLY A 31 0.71 9.17 -1.12
CA GLY A 31 0.76 9.80 -2.43
C GLY A 31 -0.36 9.33 -3.35
N ILE A 32 -0.27 9.69 -4.60
CA ILE A 32 -1.16 9.23 -5.67
C ILE A 32 -0.35 8.68 -6.84
N GLN A 33 -0.98 7.80 -7.61
CA GLN A 33 -0.52 7.37 -8.93
C GLN A 33 -1.66 7.46 -9.93
N TRP A 34 -1.33 7.47 -11.21
CA TRP A 34 -2.29 7.49 -12.30
C TRP A 34 -2.10 6.27 -13.19
N LEU A 35 -3.07 5.36 -13.21
CA LEU A 35 -3.05 4.15 -14.00
C LEU A 35 -4.13 4.16 -15.07
N ASP A 36 -3.91 3.43 -16.16
CA ASP A 36 -4.91 3.26 -17.22
C ASP A 36 -6.24 2.74 -16.66
N GLY A 37 -7.31 3.49 -16.89
CA GLY A 37 -8.63 3.16 -16.36
C GLY A 37 -9.19 1.84 -16.92
N GLY A 38 -8.84 1.50 -18.17
CA GLY A 38 -9.23 0.21 -18.75
C GLY A 38 -8.54 -0.96 -18.08
N ALA A 39 -7.26 -0.81 -17.71
CA ALA A 39 -6.55 -1.82 -16.94
C ALA A 39 -7.17 -2.02 -15.54
N MET A 40 -7.61 -0.93 -14.90
CA MET A 40 -8.19 -0.97 -13.55
C MET A 40 -9.61 -1.53 -13.52
N PHE A 41 -10.42 -1.25 -14.55
CA PHE A 41 -11.81 -1.71 -14.62
C PHE A 41 -12.01 -2.98 -15.47
N GLY A 42 -10.94 -3.47 -16.12
CA GLY A 42 -10.94 -4.73 -16.86
C GLY A 42 -12.02 -4.79 -17.94
N VAL A 43 -12.95 -5.72 -17.82
CA VAL A 43 -14.01 -5.95 -18.81
C VAL A 43 -15.16 -4.94 -18.75
N VAL A 44 -15.18 -4.06 -17.74
CA VAL A 44 -16.24 -3.03 -17.62
C VAL A 44 -16.05 -1.99 -18.73
N PRO A 45 -17.07 -1.73 -19.57
CA PRO A 45 -16.95 -0.75 -20.65
C PRO A 45 -16.66 0.67 -20.14
N ARG A 46 -15.76 1.36 -20.85
CA ARG A 46 -15.37 2.72 -20.50
C ARG A 46 -16.53 3.69 -20.25
N PRO A 47 -17.61 3.73 -21.06
CA PRO A 47 -18.75 4.62 -20.84
C PRO A 47 -19.45 4.43 -19.48
N LEU A 48 -19.21 3.31 -18.79
CA LEU A 48 -19.73 3.04 -17.44
C LEU A 48 -18.77 3.56 -16.37
N TRP A 49 -17.49 3.18 -16.41
CA TRP A 49 -16.54 3.55 -15.36
C TRP A 49 -16.09 5.01 -15.44
N GLU A 50 -15.96 5.61 -16.63
CA GLU A 50 -15.53 7.03 -16.73
C GLU A 50 -16.51 8.01 -16.09
N LYS A 51 -17.79 7.62 -15.91
CA LYS A 51 -18.79 8.41 -15.15
C LYS A 51 -18.50 8.39 -13.65
N LYS A 52 -17.80 7.37 -13.15
CA LYS A 52 -17.44 7.22 -11.74
C LYS A 52 -16.11 7.90 -11.43
N ILE A 53 -15.10 7.65 -12.26
CA ILE A 53 -13.77 8.26 -12.16
C ILE A 53 -13.38 8.75 -13.55
N PRO A 54 -13.53 10.06 -13.84
CA PRO A 54 -13.12 10.64 -15.12
C PRO A 54 -11.63 10.48 -15.38
N PRO A 55 -11.20 9.93 -16.54
CA PRO A 55 -9.80 9.79 -16.85
C PRO A 55 -9.15 11.10 -17.32
N ASP A 56 -7.82 11.15 -17.26
CA ASP A 56 -7.01 12.20 -17.89
C ASP A 56 -6.92 12.02 -19.43
N SER A 57 -6.18 12.91 -20.10
CA SER A 57 -5.94 12.84 -21.55
C SER A 57 -5.14 11.61 -21.99
N ARG A 58 -4.44 10.93 -21.05
CA ARG A 58 -3.72 9.66 -21.28
C ARG A 58 -4.55 8.44 -20.88
N HIS A 59 -5.88 8.60 -20.67
CA HIS A 59 -6.82 7.56 -20.23
C HIS A 59 -6.57 6.98 -18.83
N ARG A 60 -5.78 7.65 -18.01
CA ARG A 60 -5.42 7.23 -16.65
C ARG A 60 -6.40 7.79 -15.64
N ILE A 61 -6.66 7.03 -14.59
CA ILE A 61 -7.43 7.44 -13.42
C ILE A 61 -6.51 7.58 -12.21
N PRO A 62 -6.80 8.51 -11.28
CA PRO A 62 -6.00 8.65 -10.07
C PRO A 62 -6.35 7.59 -9.03
N LEU A 63 -5.32 7.04 -8.41
CA LEU A 63 -5.40 6.08 -7.32
C LEU A 63 -4.60 6.62 -6.15
N ALA A 64 -5.21 6.70 -4.98
CA ALA A 64 -4.52 7.06 -3.76
C ALA A 64 -3.65 5.87 -3.28
N LEU A 65 -2.40 6.15 -2.95
CA LEU A 65 -1.51 5.17 -2.32
C LEU A 65 -1.87 5.12 -0.82
N ARG A 66 -2.92 4.36 -0.50
CA ARG A 66 -3.50 4.32 0.83
C ARG A 66 -2.79 3.26 1.68
N CYS A 67 -2.20 3.69 2.81
CA CYS A 67 -1.65 2.83 3.83
C CYS A 67 -2.50 2.91 5.11
N LEU A 68 -2.31 1.98 6.03
CA LEU A 68 -3.02 1.99 7.30
C LEU A 68 -2.01 1.87 8.45
N LEU A 69 -2.06 2.80 9.42
CA LEU A 69 -1.31 2.68 10.66
C LEU A 69 -2.28 2.34 11.79
N VAL A 70 -1.97 1.29 12.54
CA VAL A 70 -2.83 0.76 13.60
C VAL A 70 -2.09 0.81 14.93
N GLU A 71 -2.64 1.54 15.90
CA GLU A 71 -2.20 1.49 17.28
C GLU A 71 -2.86 0.27 17.97
N ALA A 72 -2.25 -0.91 17.78
CA ALA A 72 -2.68 -2.13 18.47
C ALA A 72 -2.19 -2.14 19.92
N PRO A 73 -2.76 -2.95 20.83
CA PRO A 73 -2.44 -2.92 22.26
C PRO A 73 -0.95 -3.00 22.60
N ASN A 74 -0.16 -3.75 21.82
CA ASN A 74 1.25 -4.02 22.10
C ASN A 74 2.17 -3.79 20.89
N ALA A 75 1.67 -3.17 19.81
CA ALA A 75 2.45 -2.94 18.60
C ALA A 75 1.88 -1.81 17.75
N LEU A 76 2.75 -1.07 17.08
CA LEU A 76 2.41 -0.15 16.02
C LEU A 76 2.55 -0.87 14.68
N VAL A 77 1.43 -1.14 14.01
CA VAL A 77 1.37 -1.93 12.78
C VAL A 77 1.09 -1.03 11.59
N LEU A 78 1.97 -1.06 10.58
CA LEU A 78 1.76 -0.39 9.30
C LEU A 78 1.33 -1.41 8.25
N VAL A 79 0.29 -1.14 7.50
CA VAL A 79 -0.18 -1.97 6.36
C VAL A 79 0.08 -1.21 5.08
N ASP A 80 0.87 -1.81 4.19
CA ASP A 80 1.41 -1.29 2.95
C ASP A 80 2.27 -0.02 3.13
N THR A 81 3.07 0.32 2.12
CA THR A 81 4.07 1.38 2.22
C THR A 81 4.10 2.32 1.01
N GLY A 82 3.20 2.14 0.05
CA GLY A 82 3.19 2.93 -1.19
C GLY A 82 4.40 2.65 -2.08
N ILE A 83 4.77 3.65 -2.91
CA ILE A 83 5.84 3.51 -3.92
C ILE A 83 7.24 3.82 -3.35
N GLY A 84 7.34 4.68 -2.32
CA GLY A 84 8.62 5.15 -1.80
C GLY A 84 9.30 6.19 -2.71
N ASN A 85 10.63 6.41 -2.52
CA ASN A 85 11.38 7.50 -3.15
C ASN A 85 12.40 7.08 -4.21
N LYS A 86 12.52 5.77 -4.50
CA LYS A 86 13.64 5.22 -5.31
C LYS A 86 13.34 5.03 -6.79
N GLU A 87 12.17 5.48 -7.24
CA GLU A 87 11.78 5.34 -8.64
C GLU A 87 12.33 6.45 -9.52
N SER A 88 12.69 6.09 -10.77
CA SER A 88 13.21 7.05 -11.75
C SER A 88 12.13 8.05 -12.20
N GLU A 89 12.55 9.22 -12.70
CA GLU A 89 11.64 10.22 -13.26
C GLU A 89 10.81 9.66 -14.44
N LYS A 90 11.40 8.75 -15.24
CA LYS A 90 10.68 8.05 -16.31
C LYS A 90 9.55 7.19 -15.75
N PHE A 91 9.80 6.47 -14.65
CA PHE A 91 8.78 5.67 -13.97
C PHE A 91 7.67 6.57 -13.43
N LYS A 92 8.04 7.66 -12.75
CA LYS A 92 7.08 8.62 -12.19
C LYS A 92 6.20 9.24 -13.28
N ASP A 93 6.74 9.56 -14.46
CA ASP A 93 5.93 10.07 -15.59
C ASP A 93 4.97 9.02 -16.12
N ILE A 94 5.42 7.77 -16.32
CA ILE A 94 4.58 6.67 -16.83
C ILE A 94 3.38 6.45 -15.91
N TYR A 95 3.64 6.32 -14.61
CA TYR A 95 2.64 6.00 -13.60
C TYR A 95 2.02 7.25 -12.94
N GLY A 96 2.39 8.47 -13.39
CA GLY A 96 1.85 9.72 -12.86
C GLY A 96 2.00 9.84 -11.34
N VAL A 97 3.17 9.42 -10.81
CA VAL A 97 3.41 9.35 -9.37
C VAL A 97 3.60 10.74 -8.78
N ASP A 98 2.82 11.06 -7.75
CA ASP A 98 2.95 12.25 -6.91
C ASP A 98 2.92 11.80 -5.43
N ASN A 99 4.12 11.60 -4.84
CA ASN A 99 4.29 11.08 -3.49
C ASN A 99 5.30 11.86 -2.65
N ALA A 100 5.57 13.12 -3.02
CA ALA A 100 6.66 13.97 -2.52
C ALA A 100 8.05 13.35 -2.82
N GLY A 101 9.09 13.80 -2.14
CA GLY A 101 10.46 13.35 -2.37
C GLY A 101 11.07 12.75 -1.11
N ASP A 102 11.88 13.55 -0.41
CA ASP A 102 12.49 13.23 0.87
C ASP A 102 12.20 14.39 1.85
N PRO A 103 11.47 14.17 2.97
CA PRO A 103 10.80 12.91 3.33
C PRO A 103 9.69 12.50 2.33
N THR A 104 9.37 11.21 2.29
CA THR A 104 8.23 10.72 1.52
C THR A 104 6.92 11.18 2.16
N ARG A 105 5.85 11.23 1.37
CA ARG A 105 4.54 11.61 1.89
C ARG A 105 4.02 10.64 2.99
N LEU A 106 4.39 9.37 2.93
CA LEU A 106 4.10 8.41 3.99
C LEU A 106 4.80 8.78 5.30
N GLU A 107 6.08 9.18 5.24
CA GLU A 107 6.81 9.64 6.42
C GLU A 107 6.20 10.92 7.00
N GLU A 108 5.78 11.86 6.16
CA GLU A 108 5.07 13.08 6.60
C GLU A 108 3.74 12.72 7.27
N ALA A 109 2.99 11.75 6.73
CA ALA A 109 1.74 11.28 7.29
C ALA A 109 1.95 10.66 8.69
N ILE A 110 2.95 9.80 8.85
CA ILE A 110 3.33 9.20 10.14
C ILE A 110 3.74 10.28 11.14
N ARG A 111 4.59 11.23 10.73
CA ARG A 111 5.03 12.35 11.58
C ARG A 111 3.88 13.26 12.02
N SER A 112 2.88 13.48 11.16
CA SER A 112 1.70 14.29 11.48
C SER A 112 0.85 13.73 12.63
N LEU A 113 1.02 12.44 12.92
CA LEU A 113 0.36 11.74 14.03
C LEU A 113 1.24 11.69 15.30
N GLY A 114 2.45 12.23 15.26
CA GLY A 114 3.40 12.23 16.37
C GLY A 114 4.28 10.98 16.43
N PHE A 115 4.27 10.13 15.40
CA PHE A 115 5.14 8.95 15.29
C PHE A 115 6.31 9.19 14.34
N HIS A 116 7.31 8.30 14.43
CA HIS A 116 8.42 8.21 13.50
C HIS A 116 8.47 6.82 12.86
N THR A 117 9.16 6.67 11.75
CA THR A 117 9.32 5.36 11.08
C THR A 117 10.01 4.32 11.97
N GLY A 118 10.84 4.76 12.93
CA GLY A 118 11.47 3.89 13.94
C GLY A 118 10.54 3.41 15.05
N ASP A 119 9.32 3.91 15.14
CA ASP A 119 8.33 3.48 16.13
C ASP A 119 7.46 2.31 15.60
N VAL A 120 7.49 2.05 14.30
CA VAL A 120 6.74 0.96 13.68
C VAL A 120 7.39 -0.38 14.04
N ASP A 121 6.60 -1.29 14.60
CA ASP A 121 7.05 -2.63 15.02
C ASP A 121 6.87 -3.65 13.90
N LEU A 122 5.77 -3.55 13.14
CA LEU A 122 5.42 -4.49 12.06
C LEU A 122 4.99 -3.73 10.81
N VAL A 123 5.49 -4.15 9.66
CA VAL A 123 5.03 -3.73 8.33
C VAL A 123 4.39 -4.92 7.65
N VAL A 124 3.11 -4.84 7.36
CA VAL A 124 2.35 -5.89 6.67
C VAL A 124 2.22 -5.51 5.20
N SER A 125 2.71 -6.36 4.30
CA SER A 125 2.40 -6.22 2.88
C SER A 125 1.13 -7.00 2.54
N THR A 126 0.12 -6.32 1.99
CA THR A 126 -1.07 -7.01 1.46
C THR A 126 -0.70 -7.88 0.28
N HIS A 127 0.20 -7.39 -0.55
CA HIS A 127 0.90 -8.08 -1.63
C HIS A 127 2.17 -7.27 -2.01
N LEU A 128 2.98 -7.79 -2.95
CA LEU A 128 4.30 -7.21 -3.24
C LEU A 128 4.36 -6.40 -4.55
N HIS A 129 3.25 -5.87 -5.06
CA HIS A 129 3.30 -4.90 -6.15
C HIS A 129 4.03 -3.62 -5.71
N PHE A 130 4.61 -2.92 -6.68
CA PHE A 130 5.49 -1.77 -6.43
C PHE A 130 4.81 -0.62 -5.68
N ASP A 131 3.52 -0.47 -5.84
CA ASP A 131 2.71 0.58 -5.24
C ASP A 131 2.21 0.25 -3.82
N HIS A 132 2.45 -0.97 -3.35
CA HIS A 132 2.18 -1.43 -1.99
C HIS A 132 3.45 -1.69 -1.18
N ALA A 133 4.49 -2.23 -1.81
CA ALA A 133 5.75 -2.61 -1.16
C ALA A 133 6.93 -1.67 -1.52
N GLY A 134 6.71 -0.67 -2.38
CA GLY A 134 7.78 0.21 -2.83
C GLY A 134 8.43 1.00 -1.68
N GLY A 135 7.65 1.45 -0.71
CA GLY A 135 8.15 2.18 0.45
C GLY A 135 8.78 1.31 1.54
N ASN A 136 8.89 -0.01 1.37
CA ASN A 136 9.58 -0.88 2.32
C ASN A 136 11.06 -0.49 2.49
N LEU A 137 11.67 0.01 1.42
CA LEU A 137 13.06 0.44 1.37
C LEU A 137 13.15 1.89 0.89
N VAL A 138 14.01 2.66 1.50
CA VAL A 138 14.34 4.03 1.13
C VAL A 138 15.70 4.09 0.44
N LEU A 139 15.82 4.89 -0.61
CA LEU A 139 17.09 5.26 -1.21
C LEU A 139 17.69 6.44 -0.42
N ARG A 140 18.85 6.21 0.18
CA ARG A 140 19.59 7.22 0.94
C ARG A 140 20.40 8.12 0.01
N GLU A 141 20.87 9.26 0.52
CA GLU A 141 21.70 10.22 -0.22
C GLU A 141 23.00 9.60 -0.76
N ASP A 142 23.58 8.62 -0.05
CA ASP A 142 24.78 7.89 -0.48
C ASP A 142 24.51 6.83 -1.56
N GLY A 143 23.26 6.70 -2.03
CA GLY A 143 22.83 5.74 -3.03
C GLY A 143 22.55 4.34 -2.50
N THR A 144 22.65 4.12 -1.19
CA THR A 144 22.34 2.82 -0.58
C THR A 144 20.84 2.65 -0.33
N LEU A 145 20.36 1.41 -0.40
CA LEU A 145 19.00 1.04 0.03
C LEU A 145 19.04 0.62 1.50
N ALA A 146 18.09 1.14 2.27
CA ALA A 146 17.93 0.77 3.67
C ALA A 146 16.43 0.54 3.99
N PRO A 147 16.11 -0.28 5.00
CA PRO A 147 14.75 -0.40 5.49
C PRO A 147 14.19 0.97 5.90
N SER A 148 13.01 1.32 5.39
CA SER A 148 12.32 2.57 5.75
C SER A 148 11.87 2.56 7.21
N PHE A 149 11.64 1.37 7.74
CA PHE A 149 11.18 1.10 9.10
C PHE A 149 12.22 0.25 9.82
N PRO A 150 13.26 0.86 10.40
CA PRO A 150 14.49 0.18 10.79
C PRO A 150 14.33 -0.79 11.96
N ARG A 151 13.25 -0.70 12.73
CA ARG A 151 12.93 -1.61 13.84
C ARG A 151 11.88 -2.65 13.51
N ALA A 152 11.20 -2.48 12.36
CA ALA A 152 10.08 -3.32 12.00
C ALA A 152 10.51 -4.69 11.48
N ARG A 153 9.67 -5.70 11.74
CA ARG A 153 9.63 -6.95 10.96
C ARG A 153 8.63 -6.76 9.82
N PHE A 154 8.96 -7.29 8.64
CA PHE A 154 8.12 -7.19 7.44
C PHE A 154 7.37 -8.51 7.25
N VAL A 155 6.03 -8.45 7.27
CA VAL A 155 5.17 -9.63 7.26
C VAL A 155 4.52 -9.78 5.88
N VAL A 156 4.63 -10.99 5.30
CA VAL A 156 4.07 -11.30 3.98
C VAL A 156 3.62 -12.76 3.91
N GLN A 157 2.61 -13.07 3.09
CA GLN A 157 2.25 -14.47 2.81
C GLN A 157 3.41 -15.19 2.10
N LYS A 158 3.75 -16.40 2.53
CA LYS A 158 4.80 -17.24 1.94
C LYS A 158 4.62 -17.42 0.43
N GLY A 159 3.37 -17.66 0.02
CA GLY A 159 3.05 -17.81 -1.40
C GLY A 159 3.27 -16.53 -2.20
N GLU A 160 2.98 -15.35 -1.63
CA GLU A 160 3.20 -14.05 -2.29
C GLU A 160 4.69 -13.78 -2.49
N LEU A 161 5.51 -14.04 -1.46
CA LEU A 161 6.96 -13.89 -1.57
C LEU A 161 7.54 -14.83 -2.62
N GLY A 162 7.09 -16.08 -2.67
CA GLY A 162 7.50 -17.06 -3.68
C GLY A 162 7.08 -16.65 -5.10
N PHE A 163 5.85 -16.17 -5.27
CA PHE A 163 5.34 -15.70 -6.56
C PHE A 163 6.06 -14.43 -7.04
N ALA A 164 6.33 -13.48 -6.15
CA ALA A 164 7.08 -12.27 -6.45
C ALA A 164 8.52 -12.57 -6.90
N GLY A 165 9.13 -13.63 -6.37
CA GLY A 165 10.47 -14.08 -6.75
C GLY A 165 10.56 -14.69 -8.15
N SER A 166 9.43 -15.16 -8.73
CA SER A 166 9.36 -15.73 -10.08
C SER A 166 8.01 -15.43 -10.75
N PRO A 167 7.69 -14.15 -10.97
CA PRO A 167 6.42 -13.76 -11.54
C PRO A 167 6.37 -14.12 -13.03
N ASN A 168 5.17 -14.49 -13.51
CA ASN A 168 4.96 -14.73 -14.94
C ASN A 168 5.07 -13.43 -15.76
N GLU A 169 5.15 -13.56 -17.08
CA GLU A 169 5.35 -12.44 -18.01
C GLU A 169 4.26 -11.35 -17.89
N ARG A 170 3.03 -11.73 -17.57
CA ARG A 170 1.88 -10.82 -17.50
C ARG A 170 1.98 -9.84 -16.34
N VAL A 171 2.50 -10.28 -15.19
CA VAL A 171 2.52 -9.50 -13.94
C VAL A 171 3.92 -9.04 -13.52
N ARG A 172 4.95 -9.49 -14.22
CA ARG A 172 6.35 -9.20 -13.90
C ARG A 172 6.65 -7.70 -13.72
N ALA A 173 5.97 -6.82 -14.46
CA ALA A 173 6.18 -5.39 -14.39
C ALA A 173 5.71 -4.78 -13.04
N SER A 174 4.81 -5.47 -12.33
CA SER A 174 4.30 -5.02 -11.03
C SER A 174 5.20 -5.45 -9.86
N TYR A 175 6.03 -6.48 -10.02
CA TYR A 175 6.92 -7.00 -8.99
C TYR A 175 8.35 -6.51 -9.18
N MET A 176 8.86 -5.77 -8.20
CA MET A 176 10.22 -5.23 -8.25
C MET A 176 11.04 -5.80 -7.10
N ALA A 177 11.96 -6.71 -7.39
CA ALA A 177 12.80 -7.38 -6.39
C ALA A 177 13.51 -6.39 -5.44
N LYS A 178 13.91 -5.20 -5.93
CA LYS A 178 14.52 -4.14 -5.12
C LYS A 178 13.65 -3.66 -3.94
N ASN A 179 12.34 -4.00 -3.92
CA ASN A 179 11.41 -3.58 -2.87
C ASN A 179 11.33 -4.57 -1.69
N TYR A 180 11.80 -5.80 -1.86
CA TYR A 180 11.68 -6.84 -0.83
C TYR A 180 12.92 -7.75 -0.73
N ALA A 181 13.69 -7.98 -1.81
CA ALA A 181 14.82 -8.89 -1.75
C ALA A 181 15.89 -8.48 -0.72
N PRO A 182 16.29 -7.20 -0.58
CA PRO A 182 17.24 -6.81 0.45
C PRO A 182 16.73 -7.06 1.88
N LEU A 183 15.42 -7.02 2.12
CA LEU A 183 14.84 -7.35 3.43
C LEU A 183 14.92 -8.84 3.72
N VAL A 184 14.72 -9.68 2.70
CA VAL A 184 14.87 -11.14 2.81
C VAL A 184 16.33 -11.50 3.09
N GLU A 185 17.27 -10.89 2.37
CA GLU A 185 18.72 -11.08 2.57
C GLU A 185 19.19 -10.65 3.97
N ALA A 186 18.55 -9.63 4.53
CA ALA A 186 18.83 -9.13 5.88
C ALA A 186 18.08 -9.89 7.01
N ASP A 187 17.33 -10.95 6.69
CA ASP A 187 16.49 -11.71 7.64
C ASP A 187 15.47 -10.82 8.41
N LEU A 188 14.91 -9.83 7.71
CA LEU A 188 13.90 -8.92 8.27
C LEU A 188 12.46 -9.30 7.92
N VAL A 189 12.27 -10.38 7.15
CA VAL A 189 10.95 -10.79 6.67
C VAL A 189 10.42 -11.98 7.47
N ASP A 190 9.23 -11.83 8.01
CA ASP A 190 8.45 -12.91 8.62
C ASP A 190 7.42 -13.41 7.60
N VAL A 191 7.52 -14.68 7.23
CA VAL A 191 6.57 -15.30 6.32
C VAL A 191 5.44 -15.98 7.11
N VAL A 192 4.21 -15.73 6.68
CA VAL A 192 3.00 -16.36 7.24
C VAL A 192 2.32 -17.22 6.19
N GLU A 193 1.50 -18.17 6.61
CA GLU A 193 0.79 -19.07 5.70
C GLU A 193 -0.68 -19.20 6.12
N GLY A 194 -1.56 -18.73 5.26
CA GLY A 194 -3.00 -18.74 5.54
C GLY A 194 -3.46 -17.62 6.50
N PRO A 195 -4.68 -17.76 7.05
CA PRO A 195 -5.20 -16.80 8.03
C PRO A 195 -4.33 -16.80 9.29
N THR A 196 -3.89 -15.61 9.72
CA THR A 196 -2.95 -15.46 10.84
C THR A 196 -3.37 -14.31 11.73
N GLU A 197 -3.49 -14.51 13.03
CA GLU A 197 -3.55 -13.43 14.01
C GLU A 197 -2.12 -12.93 14.24
N LEU A 198 -1.86 -11.68 13.83
CA LEU A 198 -0.52 -11.11 13.86
C LEU A 198 -0.20 -10.55 15.26
N VAL A 199 -1.12 -9.78 15.78
CA VAL A 199 -1.15 -9.26 17.16
C VAL A 199 -2.61 -9.16 17.56
N GLU A 200 -2.88 -8.96 18.85
CA GLU A 200 -4.24 -8.85 19.37
C GLU A 200 -5.07 -7.82 18.57
N GLY A 201 -6.16 -8.28 17.97
CA GLY A 201 -7.09 -7.48 17.19
C GLY A 201 -6.63 -7.17 15.76
N VAL A 202 -5.49 -7.68 15.28
CA VAL A 202 -5.00 -7.52 13.90
C VAL A 202 -4.80 -8.90 13.27
N ARG A 203 -5.66 -9.26 12.32
CA ARG A 203 -5.67 -10.57 11.67
C ARG A 203 -5.52 -10.45 10.16
N LEU A 204 -4.64 -11.26 9.60
CA LEU A 204 -4.41 -11.42 8.17
C LEU A 204 -5.40 -12.43 7.59
N LEU A 205 -6.06 -12.06 6.51
CA LEU A 205 -7.01 -12.90 5.80
C LEU A 205 -6.58 -13.05 4.35
N PRO A 206 -6.17 -14.23 3.86
CA PRO A 206 -5.94 -14.47 2.45
C PRO A 206 -7.19 -14.16 1.61
N THR A 207 -7.03 -13.31 0.62
CA THR A 207 -8.07 -12.88 -0.31
C THR A 207 -7.52 -12.95 -1.74
N PRO A 208 -7.28 -14.17 -2.27
CA PRO A 208 -6.69 -14.37 -3.58
C PRO A 208 -7.60 -13.82 -4.68
N GLY A 209 -6.99 -13.29 -5.74
CA GLY A 209 -7.69 -12.73 -6.90
C GLY A 209 -6.81 -11.75 -7.65
N HIS A 210 -6.58 -10.56 -7.10
CA HIS A 210 -5.68 -9.56 -7.66
C HIS A 210 -4.25 -10.11 -7.80
N THR A 211 -3.72 -10.70 -6.74
CA THR A 211 -2.60 -11.64 -6.81
C THR A 211 -3.04 -13.01 -6.28
N PRO A 212 -2.33 -14.12 -6.63
CA PRO A 212 -2.69 -15.46 -6.14
C PRO A 212 -2.64 -15.60 -4.62
N PHE A 213 -1.86 -14.73 -3.94
CA PHE A 213 -1.63 -14.80 -2.50
C PHE A 213 -1.86 -13.46 -1.80
N HIS A 214 -2.68 -12.59 -2.41
CA HIS A 214 -3.14 -11.34 -1.79
C HIS A 214 -3.80 -11.62 -0.44
N GLN A 215 -3.61 -10.69 0.51
CA GLN A 215 -4.28 -10.72 1.80
C GLN A 215 -4.89 -9.35 2.15
N SER A 216 -6.02 -9.39 2.81
CA SER A 216 -6.65 -8.24 3.48
C SER A 216 -6.34 -8.27 4.97
N VAL A 217 -6.48 -7.13 5.66
CA VAL A 217 -6.24 -7.04 7.10
C VAL A 217 -7.56 -6.76 7.81
N ILE A 218 -7.93 -7.64 8.74
CA ILE A 218 -9.10 -7.49 9.60
C ILE A 218 -8.64 -6.90 10.92
N LEU A 219 -9.33 -5.87 11.37
CA LEU A 219 -9.17 -5.22 12.66
C LEU A 219 -10.39 -5.49 13.53
N GLU A 220 -10.16 -5.87 14.77
CA GLU A 220 -11.24 -6.15 15.72
C GLU A 220 -10.88 -5.64 17.11
N SER A 221 -11.75 -4.81 17.70
CA SER A 221 -11.57 -4.31 19.05
C SER A 221 -12.92 -4.07 19.70
N GLN A 222 -13.12 -4.61 20.91
CA GLN A 222 -14.32 -4.41 21.73
C GLN A 222 -15.65 -4.68 20.97
N GLY A 223 -15.66 -5.69 20.10
CA GLY A 223 -16.83 -6.06 19.31
C GLY A 223 -17.03 -5.27 18.01
N GLU A 224 -16.25 -4.23 17.77
CA GLU A 224 -16.24 -3.51 16.49
C GLU A 224 -15.23 -4.13 15.53
N LYS A 225 -15.57 -4.11 14.22
CA LYS A 225 -14.73 -4.71 13.16
C LYS A 225 -14.56 -3.75 11.99
N ALA A 226 -13.36 -3.78 11.43
CA ALA A 226 -13.04 -3.12 10.16
C ALA A 226 -12.19 -4.05 9.30
N ILE A 227 -12.14 -3.79 8.00
CA ILE A 227 -11.27 -4.50 7.07
C ILE A 227 -10.56 -3.51 6.15
N PHE A 228 -9.26 -3.68 6.00
CA PHE A 228 -8.47 -3.04 4.96
C PHE A 228 -8.43 -3.99 3.76
N LEU A 229 -9.15 -3.62 2.69
CA LEU A 229 -9.36 -4.49 1.52
C LEU A 229 -8.15 -4.52 0.59
N ALA A 230 -7.36 -3.46 0.55
CA ALA A 230 -6.33 -3.22 -0.45
C ALA A 230 -6.89 -3.47 -1.87
N ASP A 231 -6.16 -4.20 -2.72
CA ASP A 231 -6.54 -4.43 -4.11
C ASP A 231 -7.55 -5.56 -4.35
N LEU A 232 -8.13 -6.10 -3.28
CA LEU A 232 -9.39 -6.84 -3.39
C LEU A 232 -10.51 -5.92 -3.93
N CYS A 233 -10.46 -4.62 -3.55
CA CYS A 233 -11.35 -3.58 -4.05
C CYS A 233 -10.56 -2.26 -4.15
N PRO A 234 -9.86 -1.99 -5.27
CA PRO A 234 -8.90 -0.90 -5.37
C PRO A 234 -9.52 0.50 -5.25
N THR A 235 -10.79 0.66 -5.60
CA THR A 235 -11.52 1.93 -5.40
C THR A 235 -12.98 1.70 -5.03
N SER A 236 -13.60 2.67 -4.36
CA SER A 236 -15.05 2.64 -4.09
C SER A 236 -15.91 2.60 -5.35
N ALA A 237 -15.36 2.95 -6.51
CA ALA A 237 -16.07 2.90 -7.78
C ALA A 237 -16.28 1.46 -8.29
N HIS A 238 -15.53 0.49 -7.78
CA HIS A 238 -15.68 -0.93 -8.13
C HIS A 238 -16.87 -1.59 -7.40
N LEU A 239 -17.33 -1.03 -6.28
CA LEU A 239 -18.44 -1.61 -5.50
C LEU A 239 -19.79 -1.58 -6.23
N PRO A 240 -20.17 -0.53 -6.99
CA PRO A 240 -21.47 -0.43 -7.65
C PRO A 240 -21.47 -0.88 -9.12
N LEU A 241 -20.42 -1.53 -9.60
CA LEU A 241 -20.30 -1.96 -10.99
C LEU A 241 -20.48 -3.46 -11.16
#